data_1cdb87fe1ce92628f596485052eb7e57
#
_entry.id   1cdb87fe1ce92628f596485052eb7e57
#
_cell.length_a   1.000
_cell.length_b   1.000
_cell.length_c   1.000
_cell.angle_alpha   90.00
_cell.angle_beta   90.00
_cell.angle_gamma   90.00
#
_symmetry.space_group_name_H-M   'P 1'
#
loop_
_entity.id
_entity.type
_entity.pdbx_description
1 polymer ?
#
loop_
_entity_poly.entity_id
_entity_poly.type
_entity_poly.pdbx_seq_one_letter_code
_entity_poly.pdbx_strand_id
1 'polypeptide(L)'
;EREGAQRVDALLDRLWVSEGGARPLMVIDLSGERAREARGDHSFLPLFGGNADVQDQPTMLWNETIQALVVKRLLEGIRSAAEAAYKKSRSLNTLVLMDEAHRLAPRADPGDRGKQAGRDLLIVAGGTAGQYGVGWLFFSQTLSSLHRGIVEQLRIFFFGFGLGMGQEFRALSELVGGRSKALDLYQLFRDPHSAFDVASREYSFMTIGPVSPLSFSGTPLF
;
A
#
# COMPACT_ATOMS: atom_id res chain seq x y z
N GLU A 1 9.74 7.79 31.49
CA GLU A 1 8.71 7.53 30.45
C GLU A 1 8.35 8.84 29.79
N ARG A 2 8.62 8.98 28.48
CA ARG A 2 8.32 10.21 27.73
C ARG A 2 6.87 10.10 27.27
N GLU A 3 6.02 10.96 27.78
CA GLU A 3 4.64 11.14 27.32
C GLU A 3 4.66 11.51 25.84
N GLY A 4 3.99 10.71 25.00
CA GLY A 4 3.74 10.99 23.59
C GLY A 4 4.36 10.03 22.57
N ALA A 5 5.46 9.32 22.86
CA ALA A 5 6.02 8.35 21.92
C ALA A 5 5.25 7.03 21.93
N GLN A 6 4.46 6.79 20.89
CA GLN A 6 3.77 5.51 20.75
C GLN A 6 4.69 4.53 20.00
N ARG A 7 4.96 3.39 20.61
CA ARG A 7 5.67 2.28 19.94
C ARG A 7 4.76 1.67 18.89
N VAL A 8 5.32 1.26 17.75
CA VAL A 8 4.57 0.58 16.68
C VAL A 8 3.79 -0.63 17.23
N ASP A 9 4.37 -1.37 18.16
CA ASP A 9 3.70 -2.50 18.80
C ASP A 9 2.43 -2.08 19.55
N ALA A 10 2.49 -0.99 20.32
CA ALA A 10 1.33 -0.46 21.04
C ALA A 10 0.24 0.08 20.10
N LEU A 11 0.62 0.64 18.93
CA LEU A 11 -0.33 1.02 17.89
C LEU A 11 -1.05 -0.19 17.32
N LEU A 12 -0.31 -1.26 17.03
CA LEU A 12 -0.87 -2.51 16.53
C LEU A 12 -1.76 -3.20 17.56
N ASP A 13 -1.36 -3.21 18.84
CA ASP A 13 -2.19 -3.77 19.92
C ASP A 13 -3.56 -3.08 19.99
N ARG A 14 -3.61 -1.76 19.84
CA ARG A 14 -4.86 -1.01 19.78
C ARG A 14 -5.73 -1.36 18.57
N LEU A 15 -5.12 -1.73 17.44
CA LEU A 15 -5.84 -2.17 16.24
C LEU A 15 -6.57 -3.50 16.47
N TRP A 16 -6.02 -4.37 17.33
CA TRP A 16 -6.60 -5.68 17.59
C TRP A 16 -7.66 -5.71 18.71
N VAL A 17 -7.77 -4.63 19.48
CA VAL A 17 -8.79 -4.48 20.53
C VAL A 17 -10.08 -3.96 19.90
N SER A 18 -11.08 -4.83 19.83
CA SER A 18 -12.43 -4.45 19.38
C SER A 18 -13.24 -4.00 20.59
N GLU A 19 -13.38 -2.72 20.82
CA GLU A 19 -14.33 -2.16 21.78
C GLU A 19 -15.71 -2.01 21.12
N GLY A 20 -16.74 -2.62 21.69
CA GLY A 20 -18.11 -2.42 21.27
C GLY A 20 -18.49 -3.01 19.91
N GLY A 21 -17.74 -3.99 19.38
CA GLY A 21 -18.01 -4.65 18.10
C GLY A 21 -17.66 -3.84 16.85
N ALA A 22 -17.19 -2.61 16.98
CA ALA A 22 -16.66 -1.81 15.87
C ALA A 22 -15.26 -2.29 15.49
N ARG A 23 -14.99 -2.37 14.18
CA ARG A 23 -13.62 -2.65 13.68
C ARG A 23 -12.87 -1.34 13.57
N PRO A 24 -11.72 -1.19 14.23
CA PRO A 24 -10.95 0.04 14.17
C PRO A 24 -10.36 0.26 12.77
N LEU A 25 -10.31 1.52 12.35
CA LEU A 25 -9.55 1.98 11.20
C LEU A 25 -8.32 2.72 11.72
N MET A 26 -7.14 2.29 11.30
CA MET A 26 -5.89 2.98 11.58
C MET A 26 -5.32 3.54 10.28
N VAL A 27 -5.06 4.84 10.26
CA VAL A 27 -4.38 5.51 9.15
C VAL A 27 -2.99 5.90 9.62
N ILE A 28 -1.96 5.45 8.87
CA ILE A 28 -0.57 5.75 9.14
C ILE A 28 -0.05 6.60 7.99
N ASP A 29 0.14 7.88 8.26
CA ASP A 29 0.69 8.82 7.30
C ASP A 29 2.22 8.80 7.37
N LEU A 30 2.85 8.38 6.29
CA LEU A 30 4.29 8.33 6.11
C LEU A 30 4.82 9.53 5.31
N SER A 31 3.96 10.50 4.96
CA SER A 31 4.40 11.72 4.28
C SER A 31 5.26 12.58 5.20
N GLY A 32 6.32 13.18 4.65
CA GLY A 32 7.17 14.12 5.41
C GLY A 32 6.51 15.48 5.65
N GLU A 33 5.34 15.75 5.08
CA GLU A 33 4.66 17.06 5.20
C GLU A 33 4.12 17.30 6.60
N ARG A 34 3.44 16.33 7.19
CA ARG A 34 2.96 16.44 8.58
C ARG A 34 4.09 16.47 9.61
N ALA A 35 5.23 15.84 9.30
CA ALA A 35 6.43 15.99 10.13
C ALA A 35 6.98 17.43 10.10
N ARG A 36 6.66 18.23 9.08
CA ARG A 36 7.00 19.67 8.98
C ARG A 36 5.96 20.54 9.68
N GLU A 37 4.69 20.23 9.60
CA GLU A 37 3.61 20.97 10.28
C GLU A 37 3.64 20.77 11.80
N ALA A 38 3.99 19.58 12.28
CA ALA A 38 4.19 19.29 13.70
C ALA A 38 5.39 20.03 14.33
N ARG A 39 6.17 20.81 13.54
CA ARG A 39 7.25 21.66 14.07
C ARG A 39 6.79 22.82 14.94
N GLY A 40 5.52 23.21 14.85
CA GLY A 40 4.93 24.18 15.80
C GLY A 40 4.58 23.57 17.15
N ASP A 41 4.46 22.27 17.23
CA ASP A 41 4.09 21.53 18.43
C ASP A 41 5.22 20.53 18.74
N HIS A 42 5.99 20.79 19.79
CA HIS A 42 7.18 20.03 20.20
C HIS A 42 6.94 18.56 20.59
N SER A 43 5.81 17.97 20.21
CA SER A 43 5.37 16.64 20.66
C SER A 43 5.90 15.46 19.83
N PHE A 44 6.57 15.68 18.69
CA PHE A 44 6.98 14.59 17.78
C PHE A 44 8.44 14.12 17.89
N LEU A 45 9.25 14.73 18.76
CA LEU A 45 10.69 14.46 18.91
C LEU A 45 11.12 13.23 19.74
N PRO A 46 10.25 12.45 20.41
CA PRO A 46 10.74 11.45 21.37
C PRO A 46 10.98 10.04 20.80
N LEU A 47 10.87 9.80 19.51
CA LEU A 47 11.08 8.43 18.99
C LEU A 47 12.54 7.95 19.06
N PHE A 48 13.51 8.84 19.18
CA PHE A 48 14.94 8.48 19.07
C PHE A 48 15.89 9.08 20.11
N GLY A 49 15.41 9.47 21.29
CA GLY A 49 16.23 9.71 22.49
C GLY A 49 17.49 10.56 22.31
N GLY A 50 17.37 11.84 21.99
CA GLY A 50 18.51 12.77 21.93
C GLY A 50 18.20 14.10 22.66
N ASN A 51 19.21 14.65 23.37
CA ASN A 51 19.12 15.90 24.11
C ASN A 51 18.83 17.12 23.22
N ALA A 52 18.13 18.06 23.79
CA ALA A 52 17.41 19.18 23.19
C ALA A 52 18.28 20.38 22.73
N ASP A 53 19.38 20.21 22.02
CA ASP A 53 20.19 21.30 21.52
C ASP A 53 20.46 21.32 20.01
N VAL A 54 19.56 20.75 19.22
CA VAL A 54 19.72 20.71 17.76
C VAL A 54 18.56 21.44 17.10
N GLN A 55 18.70 22.75 16.96
CA GLN A 55 17.71 23.63 16.32
C GLN A 55 17.62 23.48 14.78
N ASP A 56 18.49 22.68 14.11
CA ASP A 56 18.59 22.67 12.65
C ASP A 56 18.56 21.29 11.94
N GLN A 57 18.26 20.15 12.60
CA GLN A 57 18.37 18.83 11.97
C GLN A 57 17.14 17.91 11.90
N PRO A 58 15.89 18.31 12.04
CA PRO A 58 14.77 17.35 11.99
C PRO A 58 14.44 16.86 10.56
N THR A 59 14.85 17.55 9.51
CA THR A 59 14.53 17.20 8.11
C THR A 59 15.35 16.01 7.60
N MET A 60 16.51 15.75 8.16
CA MET A 60 17.35 14.61 7.80
C MET A 60 16.87 13.27 8.38
N LEU A 61 16.08 13.28 9.44
CA LEU A 61 15.66 12.07 10.14
C LEU A 61 14.48 11.36 9.47
N TRP A 62 13.58 12.09 8.79
CA TRP A 62 12.45 11.48 8.08
C TRP A 62 12.77 11.33 6.59
N ASN A 63 13.53 10.32 6.27
CA ASN A 63 13.90 9.96 4.91
C ASN A 63 13.25 8.63 4.49
N GLU A 64 13.38 8.27 3.23
CA GLU A 64 12.81 7.05 2.67
C GLU A 64 13.29 5.77 3.37
N THR A 65 14.53 5.75 3.88
CA THR A 65 15.06 4.60 4.63
C THR A 65 14.32 4.40 5.94
N ILE A 66 14.04 5.49 6.67
CA ILE A 66 13.27 5.44 7.93
C ILE A 66 11.82 5.04 7.64
N GLN A 67 11.21 5.59 6.59
CA GLN A 67 9.88 5.17 6.16
C GLN A 67 9.84 3.68 5.89
N ALA A 68 10.82 3.15 5.15
CA ALA A 68 10.94 1.72 4.88
C ALA A 68 11.10 0.87 6.15
N LEU A 69 11.86 1.35 7.14
CA LEU A 69 12.00 0.67 8.43
C LEU A 69 10.70 0.66 9.24
N VAL A 70 9.96 1.77 9.25
CA VAL A 70 8.64 1.84 9.90
C VAL A 70 7.66 0.89 9.24
N VAL A 71 7.57 0.90 7.90
CA VAL A 71 6.74 -0.03 7.14
C VAL A 71 7.13 -1.47 7.43
N LYS A 72 8.42 -1.78 7.40
CA LYS A 72 8.92 -3.11 7.75
C LYS A 72 8.44 -3.56 9.13
N ARG A 73 8.57 -2.68 10.14
CA ARG A 73 8.14 -3.01 11.51
C ARG A 73 6.64 -3.24 11.62
N LEU A 74 5.84 -2.43 10.90
CA LEU A 74 4.39 -2.60 10.81
C LEU A 74 4.03 -3.95 10.18
N LEU A 75 4.65 -4.30 9.05
CA LEU A 75 4.43 -5.56 8.36
C LEU A 75 4.81 -6.77 9.22
N GLU A 76 5.94 -6.71 9.94
CA GLU A 76 6.37 -7.74 10.89
C GLU A 76 5.34 -7.92 12.02
N GLY A 77 4.81 -6.83 12.56
CA GLY A 77 3.81 -6.86 13.61
C GLY A 77 2.48 -7.44 13.14
N ILE A 78 1.99 -7.04 11.96
CA ILE A 78 0.77 -7.60 11.34
C ILE A 78 0.94 -9.10 11.10
N ARG A 79 2.08 -9.51 10.54
CA ARG A 79 2.39 -10.92 10.32
C ARG A 79 2.39 -11.71 11.62
N SER A 80 3.08 -11.23 12.66
CA SER A 80 3.15 -11.88 13.97
C SER A 80 1.77 -12.05 14.61
N ALA A 81 0.91 -11.02 14.53
CA ALA A 81 -0.46 -11.07 15.01
C ALA A 81 -1.31 -12.09 14.22
N ALA A 82 -1.13 -12.13 12.90
CA ALA A 82 -1.83 -13.05 12.01
C ALA A 82 -1.43 -14.52 12.29
N GLU A 83 -0.14 -14.80 12.46
CA GLU A 83 0.37 -16.12 12.86
C GLU A 83 -0.14 -16.54 14.25
N ALA A 84 -0.17 -15.61 15.20
CA ALA A 84 -0.68 -15.87 16.55
C ALA A 84 -2.19 -16.17 16.54
N ALA A 85 -2.98 -15.48 15.72
CA ALA A 85 -4.39 -15.76 15.54
C ALA A 85 -4.61 -17.14 14.89
N TYR A 86 -3.87 -17.44 13.83
CA TYR A 86 -3.93 -18.72 13.13
C TYR A 86 -3.63 -19.92 14.03
N LYS A 87 -2.59 -19.83 14.88
CA LYS A 87 -2.27 -20.87 15.89
C LYS A 87 -3.41 -21.14 16.87
N LYS A 88 -4.30 -20.16 17.05
CA LYS A 88 -5.53 -20.28 17.87
C LYS A 88 -6.75 -20.64 17.04
N SER A 89 -6.59 -21.11 15.80
CA SER A 89 -7.66 -21.41 14.84
C SER A 89 -8.60 -20.23 14.61
N ARG A 90 -8.06 -19.01 14.63
CA ARG A 90 -8.79 -17.76 14.38
C ARG A 90 -8.20 -17.06 13.16
N SER A 91 -9.05 -16.34 12.42
CA SER A 91 -8.64 -15.43 11.34
C SER A 91 -8.45 -14.03 11.89
N LEU A 92 -7.39 -13.34 11.47
CA LEU A 92 -7.14 -11.95 11.88
C LEU A 92 -8.20 -10.99 11.29
N ASN A 93 -8.74 -11.32 10.11
CA ASN A 93 -9.80 -10.55 9.43
C ASN A 93 -9.44 -9.06 9.22
N THR A 94 -8.24 -8.81 8.76
CA THR A 94 -7.67 -7.48 8.57
C THR A 94 -7.47 -7.19 7.09
N LEU A 95 -7.74 -5.96 6.67
CA LEU A 95 -7.41 -5.46 5.34
C LEU A 95 -6.34 -4.37 5.48
N VAL A 96 -5.24 -4.54 4.79
CA VAL A 96 -4.14 -3.57 4.71
C VAL A 96 -4.20 -2.88 3.36
N LEU A 97 -4.33 -1.55 3.39
CA LEU A 97 -4.32 -0.71 2.20
C LEU A 97 -2.96 -0.01 2.13
N MET A 98 -2.30 -0.09 1.00
CA MET A 98 -1.02 0.55 0.76
C MET A 98 -1.12 1.49 -0.44
N ASP A 99 -1.04 2.76 -0.15
CA ASP A 99 -0.98 3.79 -1.17
C ASP A 99 0.45 3.95 -1.70
N GLU A 100 0.59 4.37 -2.95
CA GLU A 100 1.87 4.54 -3.64
C GLU A 100 2.78 3.30 -3.53
N ALA A 101 2.20 2.11 -3.68
CA ALA A 101 2.86 0.83 -3.45
C ALA A 101 4.18 0.66 -4.23
N HIS A 102 4.31 1.29 -5.41
CA HIS A 102 5.53 1.28 -6.20
C HIS A 102 6.73 1.95 -5.50
N ARG A 103 6.49 2.85 -4.53
CA ARG A 103 7.55 3.47 -3.73
C ARG A 103 8.08 2.52 -2.66
N LEU A 104 7.22 1.66 -2.13
CA LEU A 104 7.56 0.68 -1.10
C LEU A 104 8.15 -0.61 -1.69
N ALA A 105 7.65 -0.98 -2.87
CA ALA A 105 8.12 -2.16 -3.59
C ALA A 105 8.44 -1.81 -5.06
N PRO A 106 9.50 -1.04 -5.31
CA PRO A 106 9.92 -0.69 -6.66
C PRO A 106 10.41 -1.90 -7.44
N ARG A 107 10.17 -1.91 -8.76
CA ARG A 107 10.69 -2.91 -9.67
C ARG A 107 12.21 -2.86 -9.78
N ALA A 108 12.76 -1.65 -9.80
CA ALA A 108 14.20 -1.44 -9.78
C ALA A 108 14.80 -1.82 -8.42
N ASP A 109 16.07 -2.21 -8.42
CA ASP A 109 16.79 -2.43 -7.18
C ASP A 109 16.92 -1.11 -6.41
N PRO A 110 16.41 -1.03 -5.18
CA PRO A 110 16.48 0.20 -4.40
C PRO A 110 17.90 0.56 -3.92
N GLY A 111 18.90 -0.31 -4.08
CA GLY A 111 20.29 -0.08 -3.68
C GLY A 111 20.53 0.01 -2.16
N ASP A 112 19.49 0.24 -1.38
CA ASP A 112 19.53 0.32 0.09
C ASP A 112 19.01 -0.97 0.73
N ARG A 113 19.77 -1.54 1.66
CA ARG A 113 19.42 -2.82 2.32
C ARG A 113 18.12 -2.76 3.12
N GLY A 114 17.82 -1.62 3.73
CA GLY A 114 16.56 -1.43 4.48
C GLY A 114 15.35 -1.44 3.56
N LYS A 115 15.44 -0.74 2.43
CA LYS A 115 14.41 -0.73 1.39
C LYS A 115 14.23 -2.10 0.75
N GLN A 116 15.34 -2.82 0.47
CA GLN A 116 15.29 -4.19 -0.05
C GLN A 116 14.56 -5.11 0.93
N ALA A 117 14.93 -5.08 2.20
CA ALA A 117 14.28 -5.92 3.23
C ALA A 117 12.79 -5.59 3.40
N GLY A 118 12.40 -4.31 3.30
CA GLY A 118 11.00 -3.89 3.32
C GLY A 118 10.21 -4.40 2.11
N ARG A 119 10.79 -4.27 0.91
CA ARG A 119 10.24 -4.82 -0.34
C ARG A 119 10.03 -6.33 -0.25
N ASP A 120 11.07 -7.06 0.15
CA ASP A 120 11.03 -8.53 0.21
C ASP A 120 10.01 -9.01 1.23
N LEU A 121 9.90 -8.33 2.37
CA LEU A 121 8.86 -8.61 3.36
C LEU A 121 7.45 -8.36 2.81
N LEU A 122 7.27 -7.30 2.03
CA LEU A 122 5.98 -6.98 1.41
C LEU A 122 5.58 -8.04 0.38
N ILE A 123 6.53 -8.53 -0.42
CA ILE A 123 6.31 -9.63 -1.37
C ILE A 123 5.89 -10.90 -0.63
N VAL A 124 6.60 -11.27 0.44
CA VAL A 124 6.27 -12.45 1.25
C VAL A 124 4.91 -12.28 1.92
N ALA A 125 4.62 -11.11 2.48
CA ALA A 125 3.37 -10.81 3.14
C ALA A 125 2.17 -10.92 2.16
N GLY A 126 2.31 -10.42 0.94
CA GLY A 126 1.29 -10.55 -0.11
C GLY A 126 0.98 -12.00 -0.46
N GLY A 127 2.00 -12.87 -0.52
CA GLY A 127 1.83 -14.28 -0.87
C GLY A 127 1.21 -15.16 0.21
N THR A 128 1.44 -14.82 1.49
CA THR A 128 0.97 -15.63 2.63
C THR A 128 -0.33 -15.10 3.26
N ALA A 129 -0.77 -13.93 2.87
CA ALA A 129 -1.86 -13.19 3.50
C ALA A 129 -3.19 -13.93 3.57
N GLY A 130 -3.58 -14.61 2.50
CA GLY A 130 -4.87 -15.30 2.43
C GLY A 130 -5.03 -16.41 3.46
N GLN A 131 -3.93 -17.07 3.84
CA GLN A 131 -3.95 -18.17 4.83
C GLN A 131 -4.21 -17.68 6.25
N TYR A 132 -3.78 -16.45 6.56
CA TYR A 132 -3.87 -15.89 7.91
C TYR A 132 -5.00 -14.87 8.09
N GLY A 133 -5.84 -14.70 7.07
CA GLY A 133 -6.96 -13.77 7.12
C GLY A 133 -6.54 -12.29 7.04
N VAL A 134 -5.44 -12.01 6.34
CA VAL A 134 -5.00 -10.65 6.02
C VAL A 134 -5.21 -10.42 4.52
N GLY A 135 -6.07 -9.46 4.17
CA GLY A 135 -6.23 -8.98 2.80
C GLY A 135 -5.26 -7.85 2.50
N TRP A 136 -4.82 -7.74 1.25
CA TRP A 136 -3.97 -6.66 0.78
C TRP A 136 -4.61 -5.94 -0.40
N LEU A 137 -4.55 -4.61 -0.37
CA LEU A 137 -4.97 -3.74 -1.44
C LEU A 137 -3.86 -2.74 -1.73
N PHE A 138 -3.32 -2.79 -2.92
CA PHE A 138 -2.23 -1.93 -3.36
C PHE A 138 -2.76 -0.89 -4.34
N PHE A 139 -2.51 0.37 -4.05
CA PHE A 139 -2.74 1.47 -4.96
C PHE A 139 -1.41 1.90 -5.56
N SER A 140 -1.38 2.12 -6.86
CA SER A 140 -0.20 2.61 -7.55
C SER A 140 -0.60 3.39 -8.78
N GLN A 141 0.07 4.50 -9.03
CA GLN A 141 -0.11 5.30 -10.25
C GLN A 141 0.62 4.66 -11.44
N THR A 142 1.59 3.80 -11.18
CA THR A 142 2.42 3.15 -12.20
C THR A 142 2.44 1.65 -12.01
N LEU A 143 2.08 0.93 -13.06
CA LEU A 143 2.12 -0.53 -13.08
C LEU A 143 3.53 -1.05 -13.38
N SER A 144 4.22 -0.38 -14.32
CA SER A 144 5.56 -0.77 -14.77
C SER A 144 6.63 -0.63 -13.69
N SER A 145 6.41 0.25 -12.72
CA SER A 145 7.34 0.52 -11.61
C SER A 145 7.12 -0.39 -10.40
N LEU A 146 6.00 -1.09 -10.32
CA LEU A 146 5.70 -2.00 -9.22
C LEU A 146 6.47 -3.32 -9.37
N HIS A 147 6.97 -3.84 -8.27
CA HIS A 147 7.74 -5.08 -8.27
C HIS A 147 6.91 -6.25 -8.79
N ARG A 148 7.47 -7.01 -9.73
CA ARG A 148 6.79 -8.11 -10.41
C ARG A 148 6.28 -9.18 -9.44
N GLY A 149 7.05 -9.50 -8.41
CA GLY A 149 6.66 -10.48 -7.39
C GLY A 149 5.39 -10.11 -6.60
N ILE A 150 5.02 -8.82 -6.53
CA ILE A 150 3.70 -8.40 -6.00
C ILE A 150 2.63 -8.62 -7.05
N VAL A 151 2.85 -8.13 -8.27
CA VAL A 151 1.89 -8.23 -9.37
C VAL A 151 1.47 -9.68 -9.65
N GLU A 152 2.42 -10.61 -9.62
CA GLU A 152 2.17 -12.04 -9.85
C GLU A 152 1.34 -12.73 -8.75
N GLN A 153 1.27 -12.13 -7.56
CA GLN A 153 0.49 -12.67 -6.44
C GLN A 153 -0.94 -12.12 -6.39
N LEU A 154 -1.20 -11.02 -7.07
CA LEU A 154 -2.51 -10.40 -7.11
C LEU A 154 -3.44 -11.20 -8.02
N ARG A 155 -4.68 -11.37 -7.58
CA ARG A 155 -5.72 -12.07 -8.34
C ARG A 155 -6.74 -11.12 -8.95
N ILE A 156 -6.87 -9.93 -8.39
CA ILE A 156 -7.85 -8.94 -8.81
C ILE A 156 -7.12 -7.64 -9.09
N PHE A 157 -7.42 -7.06 -10.24
CA PHE A 157 -6.86 -5.79 -10.68
C PHE A 157 -7.98 -4.83 -11.09
N PHE A 158 -7.81 -3.57 -10.75
CA PHE A 158 -8.65 -2.47 -11.20
C PHE A 158 -7.75 -1.45 -11.90
N PHE A 159 -7.95 -1.27 -13.19
CA PHE A 159 -7.19 -0.32 -13.99
C PHE A 159 -8.06 0.89 -14.32
N GLY A 160 -7.75 2.04 -13.73
CA GLY A 160 -8.33 3.32 -14.07
C GLY A 160 -7.68 3.93 -15.31
N PHE A 161 -8.07 5.15 -15.64
CA PHE A 161 -7.46 5.93 -16.72
C PHE A 161 -5.96 6.18 -16.45
N GLY A 162 -5.16 6.26 -17.54
CA GLY A 162 -3.76 6.72 -17.46
C GLY A 162 -2.71 5.71 -17.96
N LEU A 163 -3.06 4.43 -18.13
CA LEU A 163 -2.11 3.39 -18.58
C LEU A 163 -2.11 3.19 -20.11
N GLY A 164 -2.64 4.15 -20.87
CA GLY A 164 -2.88 4.01 -22.32
C GLY A 164 -1.65 4.20 -23.21
N MET A 165 -0.47 4.52 -22.66
CA MET A 165 0.71 4.85 -23.46
C MET A 165 2.02 4.30 -22.88
N GLY A 166 3.02 4.11 -23.74
CA GLY A 166 4.39 3.85 -23.36
C GLY A 166 4.60 2.52 -22.64
N GLN A 167 5.40 2.56 -21.57
CA GLN A 167 5.73 1.38 -20.76
C GLN A 167 4.53 0.87 -19.95
N GLU A 168 3.66 1.77 -19.51
CA GLU A 168 2.46 1.41 -18.77
C GLU A 168 1.50 0.60 -19.65
N PHE A 169 1.30 0.99 -20.91
CA PHE A 169 0.48 0.23 -21.85
C PHE A 169 1.06 -1.15 -22.15
N ARG A 170 2.39 -1.26 -22.25
CA ARG A 170 3.06 -2.56 -22.41
C ARG A 170 2.83 -3.47 -21.21
N ALA A 171 3.02 -2.93 -19.99
CA ALA A 171 2.79 -3.68 -18.76
C ALA A 171 1.33 -4.13 -18.63
N LEU A 172 0.38 -3.26 -18.97
CA LEU A 172 -1.04 -3.59 -19.03
C LEU A 172 -1.32 -4.68 -20.06
N SER A 173 -0.76 -4.57 -21.27
CA SER A 173 -0.93 -5.54 -22.34
C SER A 173 -0.42 -6.94 -21.95
N GLU A 174 0.70 -7.02 -21.26
CA GLU A 174 1.25 -8.28 -20.72
C GLU A 174 0.29 -8.91 -19.72
N LEU A 175 -0.26 -8.14 -18.78
CA LEU A 175 -1.21 -8.63 -17.78
C LEU A 175 -2.55 -9.09 -18.39
N VAL A 176 -3.05 -8.37 -19.38
CA VAL A 176 -4.30 -8.71 -20.09
C VAL A 176 -4.10 -9.91 -21.02
N GLY A 177 -2.86 -10.38 -21.19
CA GLY A 177 -2.51 -11.51 -22.07
C GLY A 177 -2.68 -11.17 -23.54
N GLY A 178 -2.43 -9.92 -23.95
CA GLY A 178 -2.49 -9.48 -25.35
C GLY A 178 -3.89 -9.47 -25.96
N ARG A 179 -4.96 -9.49 -25.17
CA ARG A 179 -6.35 -9.43 -25.65
C ARG A 179 -6.66 -8.06 -26.24
N SER A 180 -6.50 -7.92 -27.55
CA SER A 180 -6.62 -6.66 -28.28
C SER A 180 -7.93 -5.93 -27.99
N LYS A 181 -9.07 -6.64 -28.04
CA LYS A 181 -10.39 -6.02 -27.77
C LYS A 181 -10.51 -5.37 -26.39
N ALA A 182 -9.91 -5.96 -25.36
CA ALA A 182 -9.92 -5.38 -24.02
C ALA A 182 -9.05 -4.11 -23.96
N LEU A 183 -7.91 -4.14 -24.65
CA LEU A 183 -7.03 -2.98 -24.73
C LEU A 183 -7.65 -1.85 -25.56
N ASP A 184 -8.33 -2.19 -26.67
CA ASP A 184 -9.05 -1.22 -27.49
C ASP A 184 -10.15 -0.51 -26.68
N LEU A 185 -10.93 -1.26 -25.90
CA LEU A 185 -11.93 -0.69 -25.01
C LEU A 185 -11.31 0.16 -23.89
N TYR A 186 -10.18 -0.27 -23.32
CA TYR A 186 -9.47 0.50 -22.32
C TYR A 186 -8.99 1.85 -22.88
N GLN A 187 -8.54 1.90 -24.12
CA GLN A 187 -8.10 3.15 -24.77
C GLN A 187 -9.24 4.16 -24.98
N LEU A 188 -10.50 3.73 -24.90
CA LEU A 188 -11.67 4.63 -24.96
C LEU A 188 -11.93 5.34 -23.61
N PHE A 189 -11.25 4.99 -22.55
CA PHE A 189 -11.39 5.65 -21.25
C PHE A 189 -11.00 7.12 -21.38
N ARG A 190 -11.84 7.98 -20.81
CA ARG A 190 -11.61 9.42 -20.80
C ARG A 190 -10.92 9.84 -19.52
N ASP A 191 -10.10 10.87 -19.60
CA ASP A 191 -9.53 11.50 -18.42
C ASP A 191 -10.65 12.14 -17.58
N PRO A 192 -10.88 11.68 -16.33
CA PRO A 192 -11.90 12.26 -15.46
C PRO A 192 -11.70 13.76 -15.21
N HIS A 193 -10.45 14.24 -15.30
CA HIS A 193 -10.12 15.66 -15.09
C HIS A 193 -10.38 16.53 -16.32
N SER A 194 -10.68 15.93 -17.48
CA SER A 194 -11.06 16.69 -18.67
C SER A 194 -12.47 17.28 -18.60
N ALA A 195 -13.31 16.84 -17.65
CA ALA A 195 -14.63 17.39 -17.43
C ALA A 195 -14.56 18.73 -16.68
N PHE A 196 -15.26 19.76 -17.20
CA PHE A 196 -15.31 21.09 -16.59
C PHE A 196 -15.96 21.09 -15.21
N ASP A 197 -17.00 20.26 -15.04
CA ASP A 197 -17.72 20.15 -13.77
C ASP A 197 -17.31 18.88 -13.03
N VAL A 198 -17.04 19.03 -11.73
CA VAL A 198 -16.68 17.91 -10.84
C VAL A 198 -17.81 16.87 -10.79
N ALA A 199 -19.07 17.29 -10.85
CA ALA A 199 -20.22 16.40 -10.82
C ALA A 199 -20.38 15.57 -12.11
N SER A 200 -19.75 15.98 -13.22
CA SER A 200 -19.78 15.26 -14.50
C SER A 200 -18.57 14.35 -14.74
N ARG A 201 -17.69 14.21 -13.74
CA ARG A 201 -16.53 13.33 -13.83
C ARG A 201 -16.94 11.86 -13.77
N GLU A 202 -16.57 11.13 -14.81
CA GLU A 202 -16.77 9.67 -14.87
C GLU A 202 -15.44 8.96 -14.64
N TYR A 203 -15.45 8.00 -13.71
CA TYR A 203 -14.29 7.17 -13.39
C TYR A 203 -14.55 5.76 -13.91
N SER A 204 -14.02 5.46 -15.09
CA SER A 204 -14.12 4.14 -15.70
C SER A 204 -12.98 3.23 -15.21
N PHE A 205 -13.31 1.96 -14.96
CA PHE A 205 -12.33 0.95 -14.57
C PHE A 205 -12.48 -0.31 -15.41
N MET A 206 -11.36 -0.83 -15.89
CA MET A 206 -11.26 -2.20 -16.38
C MET A 206 -10.86 -3.09 -15.21
N THR A 207 -11.58 -4.17 -14.98
CA THR A 207 -11.30 -5.13 -13.91
C THR A 207 -10.87 -6.47 -14.47
N ILE A 208 -9.87 -7.10 -13.84
CA ILE A 208 -9.42 -8.45 -14.17
C ILE A 208 -9.42 -9.28 -12.89
N GLY A 209 -9.96 -10.49 -12.98
CA GLY A 209 -9.98 -11.42 -11.87
C GLY A 209 -11.39 -11.87 -11.47
N PRO A 210 -11.53 -12.65 -10.40
CA PRO A 210 -12.80 -13.22 -9.97
C PRO A 210 -13.65 -12.19 -9.19
N VAL A 211 -14.04 -11.11 -9.87
CA VAL A 211 -14.81 -9.99 -9.27
C VAL A 211 -16.34 -10.17 -9.41
N SER A 212 -16.78 -11.11 -10.23
CA SER A 212 -18.19 -11.39 -10.50
C SER A 212 -18.39 -12.88 -10.81
N PRO A 213 -19.57 -13.45 -10.54
CA PRO A 213 -19.91 -14.80 -11.02
C PRO A 213 -19.83 -14.97 -12.53
N LEU A 214 -19.89 -13.86 -13.28
CA LEU A 214 -19.76 -13.84 -14.73
C LEU A 214 -18.29 -13.68 -15.19
N SER A 215 -17.37 -13.39 -14.29
CA SER A 215 -15.96 -13.27 -14.61
C SER A 215 -15.29 -14.64 -14.53
N PHE A 216 -14.94 -15.21 -15.67
CA PHE A 216 -14.01 -16.33 -15.71
C PHE A 216 -12.59 -15.83 -15.43
N SER A 217 -11.76 -16.69 -14.84
CA SER A 217 -10.37 -16.36 -14.53
C SER A 217 -9.67 -15.72 -15.75
N GLY A 218 -9.16 -14.51 -15.58
CA GLY A 218 -8.46 -13.77 -16.62
C GLY A 218 -9.35 -13.10 -17.68
N THR A 219 -10.67 -13.00 -17.48
CA THR A 219 -11.53 -12.23 -18.37
C THR A 219 -11.72 -10.82 -17.81
N PRO A 220 -11.33 -9.76 -18.55
CA PRO A 220 -11.56 -8.38 -18.13
C PRO A 220 -13.06 -8.05 -18.17
N LEU A 221 -13.48 -7.25 -17.19
CA LEU A 221 -14.80 -6.62 -17.12
C LEU A 221 -14.64 -5.09 -17.17
N PHE A 222 -15.64 -4.42 -17.74
CA PHE A 222 -15.67 -2.96 -17.90
C PHE A 222 -16.89 -2.37 -17.21
#